data_2da7352633e87d26b74a09a1903ed48d
#
_entry.id   2da7352633e87d26b74a09a1903ed48d
#
_cell.length_a   1.000
_cell.length_b   1.000
_cell.length_c   1.000
_cell.angle_alpha   90.00
_cell.angle_beta   90.00
_cell.angle_gamma   90.00
#
_symmetry.space_group_name_H-M   'P 1'
#
loop_
_entity.id
_entity.type
_entity.pdbx_description
1 polymer ?
#
loop_
_entity_poly.entity_id
_entity_poly.type
_entity_poly.pdbx_seq_one_letter_code
_entity_poly.pdbx_strand_id
1 'polypeptide(L)'
;MYKRQIETRDQSEEVNILLTEKNRYLCERRDHEIRIAVLTERNRIAREIHDNVGHMLSRTLLQMGALLVTNKDDKLRPELEKVKDTLNEAMTSIRESVHNLHDDSVDLKNTVIELTKPLKDSFKVKLDMDFSEDIPKNIKFCFIGVIKEGISNIIKYSNGDSVIITIREQPAFYQLVIEDNGTNNNGIIYSDGIGLENMKIRTESLGGIFKYYSEKNKFKIFISIQKQGRML
;
A
#
# COMPACT_ATOMS: atom_id res chain seq x y z
N MET A 1 40.03 -39.10 18.35
CA MET A 1 39.77 -38.73 16.93
C MET A 1 38.28 -38.60 16.62
N TYR A 2 37.44 -39.56 16.97
CA TYR A 2 35.99 -39.55 16.64
C TYR A 2 35.22 -38.32 17.18
N LYS A 3 35.45 -37.88 18.40
CA LYS A 3 34.74 -36.77 19.03
C LYS A 3 34.99 -35.44 18.31
N ARG A 4 36.20 -35.21 17.85
CA ARG A 4 36.60 -33.99 17.12
C ARG A 4 36.01 -33.96 15.70
N GLN A 5 35.76 -35.13 15.09
CA GLN A 5 35.11 -35.24 13.77
C GLN A 5 33.60 -34.96 13.83
N ILE A 6 32.93 -35.31 14.92
CA ILE A 6 31.53 -35.05 15.15
C ILE A 6 31.33 -33.53 15.38
N GLU A 7 32.16 -32.93 16.27
CA GLU A 7 32.08 -31.47 16.53
C GLU A 7 32.33 -30.62 15.29
N THR A 8 33.25 -31.00 14.40
CA THR A 8 33.48 -30.26 13.13
C THR A 8 32.35 -30.46 12.12
N ARG A 9 31.66 -31.60 12.12
CA ARG A 9 30.52 -31.88 11.27
C ARG A 9 29.28 -31.08 11.72
N ASP A 10 29.01 -31.08 13.02
CA ASP A 10 27.89 -30.32 13.59
C ASP A 10 28.07 -28.81 13.37
N GLN A 11 29.30 -28.30 13.54
CA GLN A 11 29.60 -26.88 13.22
C GLN A 11 29.43 -26.57 11.72
N SER A 12 29.79 -27.50 10.83
CA SER A 12 29.61 -27.33 9.39
C SER A 12 28.13 -27.34 8.97
N GLU A 13 27.31 -28.17 9.60
CA GLU A 13 25.86 -28.19 9.38
C GLU A 13 25.19 -26.88 9.88
N GLU A 14 25.56 -26.39 11.06
CA GLU A 14 25.06 -25.15 11.63
C GLU A 14 25.41 -23.95 10.74
N VAL A 15 26.66 -23.87 10.25
CA VAL A 15 27.08 -22.83 9.31
C VAL A 15 26.32 -22.90 7.98
N ASN A 16 26.06 -24.10 7.45
CA ASN A 16 25.27 -24.26 6.22
C ASN A 16 23.82 -23.84 6.39
N ILE A 17 23.20 -24.13 7.53
CA ILE A 17 21.85 -23.68 7.84
C ILE A 17 21.81 -22.12 7.89
N LEU A 18 22.74 -21.52 8.62
CA LEU A 18 22.85 -20.05 8.71
C LEU A 18 23.11 -19.39 7.35
N LEU A 19 23.97 -19.98 6.51
CA LEU A 19 24.22 -19.49 5.15
C LEU A 19 22.97 -19.60 4.26
N THR A 20 22.23 -20.67 4.39
CA THR A 20 20.99 -20.88 3.62
C THR A 20 19.91 -19.89 4.02
N GLU A 21 19.72 -19.66 5.32
CA GLU A 21 18.80 -18.65 5.83
C GLU A 21 19.22 -17.23 5.40
N LYS A 22 20.50 -16.91 5.49
CA LYS A 22 21.03 -15.61 5.06
C LYS A 22 20.87 -15.39 3.56
N ASN A 23 21.13 -16.41 2.74
CA ASN A 23 20.89 -16.32 1.30
C ASN A 23 19.42 -16.13 0.96
N ARG A 24 18.50 -16.84 1.62
CA ARG A 24 17.08 -16.65 1.46
C ARG A 24 16.66 -15.22 1.83
N TYR A 25 17.10 -14.72 2.97
CA TYR A 25 16.84 -13.33 3.40
C TYR A 25 17.37 -12.31 2.38
N LEU A 26 18.59 -12.51 1.85
CA LEU A 26 19.16 -11.60 0.85
C LEU A 26 18.39 -11.65 -0.48
N CYS A 27 17.89 -12.80 -0.91
CA CYS A 27 17.04 -12.94 -2.09
C CYS A 27 15.71 -12.22 -1.89
N GLU A 28 15.02 -12.42 -0.77
CA GLU A 28 13.77 -11.74 -0.44
C GLU A 28 13.93 -10.22 -0.40
N ARG A 29 15.03 -9.75 0.19
CA ARG A 29 15.37 -8.33 0.25
C ARG A 29 15.65 -7.75 -1.15
N ARG A 30 16.41 -8.46 -1.98
CA ARG A 30 16.71 -8.04 -3.36
C ARG A 30 15.43 -7.95 -4.20
N ASP A 31 14.55 -8.92 -4.08
CA ASP A 31 13.27 -8.93 -4.81
C ASP A 31 12.38 -7.75 -4.36
N HIS A 32 12.42 -7.41 -3.08
CA HIS A 32 11.73 -6.22 -2.57
C HIS A 32 12.33 -4.91 -3.11
N GLU A 33 13.66 -4.79 -3.12
CA GLU A 33 14.38 -3.63 -3.66
C GLU A 33 14.10 -3.44 -5.16
N ILE A 34 14.10 -4.53 -5.94
CA ILE A 34 13.75 -4.50 -7.37
C ILE A 34 12.30 -4.04 -7.57
N ARG A 35 11.37 -4.56 -6.78
CA ARG A 35 9.96 -4.16 -6.86
C ARG A 35 9.76 -2.67 -6.56
N ILE A 36 10.44 -2.15 -5.53
CA ILE A 36 10.41 -0.72 -5.20
C ILE A 36 11.01 0.11 -6.35
N ALA A 37 12.15 -0.31 -6.91
CA ALA A 37 12.80 0.40 -8.01
C ALA A 37 11.88 0.46 -9.25
N VAL A 38 11.23 -0.65 -9.61
CA VAL A 38 10.26 -0.71 -10.73
C VAL A 38 9.08 0.21 -10.49
N LEU A 39 8.48 0.21 -9.30
CA LEU A 39 7.36 1.08 -8.97
C LEU A 39 7.76 2.56 -8.98
N THR A 40 8.94 2.88 -8.46
CA THR A 40 9.47 4.25 -8.47
C THR A 40 9.69 4.75 -9.90
N GLU A 41 10.25 3.91 -10.76
CA GLU A 41 10.50 4.25 -12.16
C GLU A 41 9.19 4.41 -12.95
N ARG A 42 8.20 3.53 -12.74
CA ARG A 42 6.85 3.69 -13.32
C ARG A 42 6.23 5.04 -12.93
N ASN A 43 6.30 5.41 -11.65
CA ASN A 43 5.79 6.69 -11.17
C ASN A 43 6.56 7.89 -11.73
N ARG A 44 7.87 7.77 -11.97
CA ARG A 44 8.68 8.80 -12.61
C ARG A 44 8.24 9.00 -14.06
N ILE A 45 8.13 7.89 -14.81
CA ILE A 45 7.70 7.90 -16.21
C ILE A 45 6.29 8.48 -16.36
N ALA A 46 5.35 8.08 -15.50
CA ALA A 46 3.98 8.59 -15.53
C ALA A 46 3.93 10.12 -15.34
N ARG A 47 4.70 10.67 -14.39
CA ARG A 47 4.82 12.12 -14.21
C ARG A 47 5.44 12.81 -15.42
N GLU A 48 6.51 12.26 -15.97
CA GLU A 48 7.20 12.81 -17.13
C GLU A 48 6.31 12.84 -18.38
N ILE A 49 5.48 11.80 -18.59
CA ILE A 49 4.48 11.77 -19.66
C ILE A 49 3.39 12.83 -19.40
N HIS A 50 2.89 12.93 -18.17
CA HIS A 50 1.88 13.92 -17.82
C HIS A 50 2.39 15.35 -18.05
N ASP A 51 3.58 15.67 -17.59
CA ASP A 51 4.15 17.00 -17.65
C ASP A 51 4.54 17.39 -19.10
N ASN A 52 5.16 16.50 -19.84
CA ASN A 52 5.62 16.82 -21.19
C ASN A 52 4.50 16.67 -22.24
N VAL A 53 3.90 15.48 -22.32
CA VAL A 53 2.94 15.18 -23.39
C VAL A 53 1.58 15.83 -23.10
N GLY A 54 1.13 15.78 -21.81
CA GLY A 54 -0.12 16.42 -21.38
C GLY A 54 -0.11 17.93 -21.63
N HIS A 55 0.99 18.61 -21.28
CA HIS A 55 1.13 20.06 -21.53
C HIS A 55 1.22 20.40 -23.02
N MET A 56 1.93 19.59 -23.84
CA MET A 56 1.99 19.82 -25.30
C MET A 56 0.62 19.68 -25.93
N LEU A 57 -0.13 18.63 -25.62
CA LEU A 57 -1.48 18.41 -26.15
C LEU A 57 -2.46 19.51 -25.72
N SER A 58 -2.39 19.93 -24.46
CA SER A 58 -3.25 21.03 -23.96
C SER A 58 -2.97 22.33 -24.73
N ARG A 59 -1.71 22.64 -24.99
CA ARG A 59 -1.30 23.81 -25.77
C ARG A 59 -1.77 23.72 -27.21
N THR A 60 -1.65 22.55 -27.84
CA THR A 60 -2.12 22.31 -29.21
C THR A 60 -3.64 22.43 -29.33
N LEU A 61 -4.40 21.94 -28.34
CA LEU A 61 -5.85 22.10 -28.26
C LEU A 61 -6.28 23.58 -28.16
N LEU A 62 -5.56 24.37 -27.35
CA LEU A 62 -5.80 25.81 -27.25
C LEU A 62 -5.54 26.53 -28.59
N GLN A 63 -4.45 26.18 -29.28
CA GLN A 63 -4.14 26.73 -30.60
C GLN A 63 -5.20 26.34 -31.64
N MET A 64 -5.66 25.07 -31.61
CA MET A 64 -6.74 24.62 -32.50
C MET A 64 -8.05 25.34 -32.22
N GLY A 65 -8.37 25.59 -30.95
CA GLY A 65 -9.54 26.40 -30.53
C GLY A 65 -9.45 27.84 -31.08
N ALA A 66 -8.28 28.47 -31.00
CA ALA A 66 -8.06 29.81 -31.56
C ALA A 66 -8.19 29.82 -33.10
N LEU A 67 -7.67 28.82 -33.78
CA LEU A 67 -7.82 28.68 -35.24
C LEU A 67 -9.29 28.55 -35.65
N LEU A 68 -10.08 27.75 -34.94
CA LEU A 68 -11.53 27.60 -35.23
C LEU A 68 -12.31 28.89 -35.05
N VAL A 69 -11.90 29.75 -34.08
CA VAL A 69 -12.53 31.05 -33.85
C VAL A 69 -12.19 32.08 -34.95
N THR A 70 -10.94 32.04 -35.44
CA THR A 70 -10.42 32.99 -36.41
C THR A 70 -10.68 32.56 -37.88
N ASN A 71 -10.97 31.27 -38.09
CA ASN A 71 -11.24 30.72 -39.43
C ASN A 71 -12.60 31.23 -39.93
N LYS A 72 -12.59 31.87 -41.13
CA LYS A 72 -13.77 32.36 -41.86
C LYS A 72 -14.16 31.46 -43.05
N ASP A 73 -13.43 30.38 -43.30
CA ASP A 73 -13.70 29.43 -44.40
C ASP A 73 -14.59 28.30 -43.88
N ASP A 74 -15.85 28.32 -44.28
CA ASP A 74 -16.83 27.28 -43.93
C ASP A 74 -16.47 25.87 -44.41
N LYS A 75 -15.66 25.76 -45.49
CA LYS A 75 -15.22 24.46 -46.01
C LYS A 75 -14.10 23.84 -45.18
N LEU A 76 -13.26 24.65 -44.54
CA LEU A 76 -12.15 24.21 -43.71
C LEU A 76 -12.57 23.87 -42.29
N ARG A 77 -13.66 24.46 -41.84
CA ARG A 77 -14.16 24.31 -40.46
C ARG A 77 -14.42 22.87 -40.04
N PRO A 78 -15.10 22.01 -40.83
CA PRO A 78 -15.33 20.62 -40.47
C PRO A 78 -14.03 19.81 -40.32
N GLU A 79 -13.01 20.10 -41.12
CA GLU A 79 -11.71 19.42 -41.04
C GLU A 79 -10.95 19.83 -39.78
N LEU A 80 -10.99 21.12 -39.40
CA LEU A 80 -10.40 21.61 -38.14
C LEU A 80 -11.11 21.02 -36.92
N GLU A 81 -12.43 20.86 -36.96
CA GLU A 81 -13.22 20.21 -35.91
C GLU A 81 -12.81 18.72 -35.74
N LYS A 82 -12.67 17.98 -36.84
CA LYS A 82 -12.17 16.59 -36.80
C LYS A 82 -10.78 16.49 -36.16
N VAL A 83 -9.86 17.38 -36.50
CA VAL A 83 -8.51 17.40 -35.93
C VAL A 83 -8.57 17.68 -34.44
N LYS A 84 -9.42 18.64 -33.99
CA LYS A 84 -9.64 18.94 -32.58
C LYS A 84 -10.20 17.74 -31.82
N ASP A 85 -11.18 17.03 -32.40
CA ASP A 85 -11.77 15.83 -31.78
C ASP A 85 -10.74 14.72 -31.65
N THR A 86 -9.93 14.45 -32.68
CA THR A 86 -8.82 13.49 -32.61
C THR A 86 -7.80 13.85 -31.53
N LEU A 87 -7.47 15.14 -31.35
CA LEU A 87 -6.58 15.61 -30.29
C LEU A 87 -7.19 15.40 -28.90
N ASN A 88 -8.50 15.63 -28.75
CA ASN A 88 -9.22 15.37 -27.50
C ASN A 88 -9.22 13.87 -27.15
N GLU A 89 -9.48 13.01 -28.13
CA GLU A 89 -9.41 11.55 -27.96
C GLU A 89 -8.00 11.10 -27.55
N ALA A 90 -6.96 11.60 -28.23
CA ALA A 90 -5.58 11.32 -27.88
C ALA A 90 -5.22 11.78 -26.46
N MET A 91 -5.70 12.98 -26.06
CA MET A 91 -5.52 13.50 -24.70
C MET A 91 -6.18 12.61 -23.65
N THR A 92 -7.39 12.13 -23.94
CA THR A 92 -8.13 11.23 -23.05
C THR A 92 -7.41 9.88 -22.92
N SER A 93 -6.99 9.29 -24.04
CA SER A 93 -6.27 8.01 -24.07
C SER A 93 -4.93 8.08 -23.32
N ILE A 94 -4.20 9.19 -23.46
CA ILE A 94 -2.95 9.40 -22.71
C ILE A 94 -3.24 9.56 -21.23
N ARG A 95 -4.27 10.34 -20.84
CA ARG A 95 -4.67 10.46 -19.43
C ARG A 95 -5.05 9.11 -18.84
N GLU A 96 -5.81 8.29 -19.54
CA GLU A 96 -6.17 6.95 -19.10
C GLU A 96 -4.93 6.04 -19.00
N SER A 97 -4.02 6.09 -19.97
CA SER A 97 -2.78 5.31 -19.95
C SER A 97 -1.86 5.72 -18.79
N VAL A 98 -1.70 7.03 -18.56
CA VAL A 98 -0.93 7.59 -17.45
C VAL A 98 -1.65 7.33 -16.13
N HIS A 99 -2.98 7.43 -16.10
CA HIS A 99 -3.79 7.08 -14.93
C HIS A 99 -3.64 5.61 -14.59
N ASN A 100 -3.69 4.70 -15.56
CA ASN A 100 -3.43 3.27 -15.38
C ASN A 100 -1.97 2.96 -14.98
N LEU A 101 -1.00 3.79 -15.37
CA LEU A 101 0.38 3.75 -14.87
C LEU A 101 0.49 4.38 -13.47
N HIS A 102 -0.37 5.35 -13.17
CA HIS A 102 -0.43 6.09 -11.89
C HIS A 102 -1.51 5.55 -10.96
N ASP A 103 -2.44 4.79 -11.50
CA ASP A 103 -3.56 4.16 -10.80
C ASP A 103 -3.11 2.85 -10.11
N ASP A 104 -2.03 2.97 -9.36
CA ASP A 104 -1.99 2.46 -8.01
C ASP A 104 -2.76 3.44 -7.09
N SER A 105 -3.93 3.91 -7.49
CA SER A 105 -4.93 4.41 -6.56
C SER A 105 -5.40 3.19 -5.78
N VAL A 106 -4.59 2.83 -4.77
CA VAL A 106 -4.96 1.78 -3.83
C VAL A 106 -6.30 2.19 -3.26
N ASP A 107 -7.35 1.59 -3.78
CA ASP A 107 -8.66 1.65 -3.15
C ASP A 107 -8.56 0.92 -1.81
N LEU A 108 -8.25 1.71 -0.78
CA LEU A 108 -8.05 1.19 0.56
C LEU A 108 -9.27 0.41 1.03
N LYS A 109 -10.48 0.87 0.69
CA LYS A 109 -11.74 0.24 1.12
C LYS A 109 -11.90 -1.15 0.50
N ASN A 110 -11.77 -1.26 -0.82
CA ASN A 110 -11.86 -2.56 -1.51
C ASN A 110 -10.71 -3.49 -1.13
N THR A 111 -9.49 -2.96 -0.98
CA THR A 111 -8.33 -3.76 -0.55
C THR A 111 -8.53 -4.35 0.84
N VAL A 112 -9.06 -3.58 1.80
CA VAL A 112 -9.36 -4.08 3.15
C VAL A 112 -10.45 -5.15 3.13
N ILE A 113 -11.50 -4.97 2.32
CA ILE A 113 -12.55 -5.97 2.14
C ILE A 113 -11.98 -7.29 1.60
N GLU A 114 -11.11 -7.23 0.59
CA GLU A 114 -10.46 -8.42 0.02
C GLU A 114 -9.54 -9.12 1.04
N LEU A 115 -8.73 -8.35 1.77
CA LEU A 115 -7.84 -8.91 2.80
C LEU A 115 -8.58 -9.61 3.93
N THR A 116 -9.82 -9.21 4.22
CA THR A 116 -10.61 -9.80 5.31
C THR A 116 -11.39 -11.06 4.88
N LYS A 117 -11.45 -11.39 3.58
CA LYS A 117 -12.16 -12.59 3.10
C LYS A 117 -11.74 -13.89 3.81
N PRO A 118 -10.42 -14.16 4.00
CA PRO A 118 -9.98 -15.39 4.68
C PRO A 118 -10.44 -15.52 6.13
N LEU A 119 -10.81 -14.41 6.79
CA LEU A 119 -11.30 -14.44 8.17
C LEU A 119 -12.76 -14.87 8.27
N LYS A 120 -13.56 -14.68 7.20
CA LYS A 120 -15.03 -14.84 7.24
C LYS A 120 -15.49 -16.27 7.52
N ASP A 121 -14.64 -17.26 7.23
CA ASP A 121 -14.98 -18.67 7.47
C ASP A 121 -14.89 -19.04 8.95
N SER A 122 -14.08 -18.31 9.75
CA SER A 122 -13.79 -18.63 11.14
C SER A 122 -14.16 -17.53 12.12
N PHE A 123 -14.34 -16.29 11.64
CA PHE A 123 -14.56 -15.12 12.48
C PHE A 123 -15.74 -14.27 12.00
N LYS A 124 -16.47 -13.68 12.93
CA LYS A 124 -17.42 -12.58 12.66
C LYS A 124 -16.64 -11.29 12.44
N VAL A 125 -16.47 -10.88 11.19
CA VAL A 125 -15.70 -9.69 10.81
C VAL A 125 -16.60 -8.47 10.72
N LYS A 126 -16.28 -7.42 11.50
CA LYS A 126 -16.91 -6.10 11.40
C LYS A 126 -15.89 -5.09 10.88
N LEU A 127 -16.25 -4.40 9.79
CA LEU A 127 -15.49 -3.31 9.20
C LEU A 127 -16.19 -1.99 9.50
N ASP A 128 -15.49 -1.05 10.15
CA ASP A 128 -15.94 0.31 10.42
C ASP A 128 -14.99 1.27 9.73
N MET A 129 -15.38 1.76 8.55
CA MET A 129 -14.52 2.55 7.66
C MET A 129 -15.18 3.90 7.37
N ASP A 130 -14.61 4.96 7.94
CA ASP A 130 -15.05 6.35 7.79
C ASP A 130 -13.84 7.23 7.46
N PHE A 131 -13.59 7.39 6.17
CA PHE A 131 -12.47 8.16 5.62
C PHE A 131 -12.75 8.61 4.19
N SER A 132 -12.10 9.69 3.77
CA SER A 132 -12.15 10.19 2.39
C SER A 132 -11.23 9.39 1.45
N GLU A 133 -11.41 9.56 0.15
CA GLU A 133 -10.51 8.96 -0.86
C GLU A 133 -9.12 9.62 -0.87
N ASP A 134 -8.98 10.80 -0.25
CA ASP A 134 -7.78 11.64 -0.27
C ASP A 134 -6.69 11.23 0.74
N ILE A 135 -6.81 10.06 1.37
CA ILE A 135 -5.74 9.55 2.25
C ILE A 135 -4.43 9.43 1.43
N PRO A 136 -3.31 10.00 1.91
CA PRO A 136 -2.00 9.88 1.26
C PRO A 136 -1.59 8.44 1.01
N LYS A 137 -1.01 8.15 -0.16
CA LYS A 137 -0.66 6.79 -0.59
C LYS A 137 0.23 6.05 0.41
N ASN A 138 1.22 6.72 0.98
CA ASN A 138 2.12 6.15 1.98
C ASN A 138 1.36 5.67 3.23
N ILE A 139 0.31 6.39 3.63
CA ILE A 139 -0.56 6.00 4.75
C ILE A 139 -1.46 4.82 4.37
N LYS A 140 -2.04 4.82 3.15
CA LYS A 140 -2.80 3.67 2.64
C LYS A 140 -1.95 2.40 2.65
N PHE A 141 -0.72 2.45 2.13
CA PHE A 141 0.20 1.30 2.14
C PHE A 141 0.62 0.87 3.55
N CYS A 142 0.81 1.82 4.46
CA CYS A 142 1.07 1.50 5.86
C CYS A 142 -0.09 0.71 6.46
N PHE A 143 -1.32 1.20 6.32
CA PHE A 143 -2.51 0.53 6.84
C PHE A 143 -2.73 -0.85 6.24
N ILE A 144 -2.61 -0.99 4.92
CA ILE A 144 -2.71 -2.30 4.23
C ILE A 144 -1.68 -3.29 4.77
N GLY A 145 -0.42 -2.86 4.93
CA GLY A 145 0.65 -3.71 5.46
C GLY A 145 0.37 -4.17 6.89
N VAL A 146 -0.11 -3.26 7.75
CA VAL A 146 -0.48 -3.59 9.13
C VAL A 146 -1.70 -4.50 9.19
N ILE A 147 -2.73 -4.25 8.38
CA ILE A 147 -3.94 -5.09 8.32
C ILE A 147 -3.57 -6.50 7.86
N LYS A 148 -2.75 -6.64 6.81
CA LYS A 148 -2.29 -7.94 6.31
C LYS A 148 -1.57 -8.74 7.38
N GLU A 149 -0.65 -8.11 8.10
CA GLU A 149 0.11 -8.74 9.18
C GLU A 149 -0.78 -9.05 10.39
N GLY A 150 -1.68 -8.12 10.76
CA GLY A 150 -2.66 -8.31 11.83
C GLY A 150 -3.58 -9.50 11.55
N ILE A 151 -4.11 -9.61 10.33
CA ILE A 151 -4.93 -10.75 9.89
C ILE A 151 -4.13 -12.06 9.96
N SER A 152 -2.88 -12.07 9.48
CA SER A 152 -2.01 -13.25 9.58
C SER A 152 -1.81 -13.70 11.03
N ASN A 153 -1.63 -12.74 11.94
CA ASN A 153 -1.46 -13.02 13.35
C ASN A 153 -2.76 -13.57 13.98
N ILE A 154 -3.91 -12.98 13.64
CA ILE A 154 -5.22 -13.46 14.10
C ILE A 154 -5.45 -14.92 13.66
N ILE A 155 -5.24 -15.22 12.38
CA ILE A 155 -5.40 -16.60 11.87
C ILE A 155 -4.50 -17.60 12.56
N LYS A 156 -3.26 -17.20 12.89
CA LYS A 156 -2.27 -18.09 13.49
C LYS A 156 -2.43 -18.29 15.00
N TYR A 157 -2.88 -17.24 15.70
CA TYR A 157 -2.73 -17.19 17.14
C TYR A 157 -4.02 -16.92 17.91
N SER A 158 -5.06 -16.35 17.27
CA SER A 158 -6.30 -16.04 17.97
C SER A 158 -7.18 -17.29 18.13
N ASN A 159 -7.72 -17.47 19.31
CA ASN A 159 -8.77 -18.45 19.62
C ASN A 159 -10.17 -17.79 19.73
N GLY A 160 -10.29 -16.53 19.31
CA GLY A 160 -11.54 -15.80 19.29
C GLY A 160 -12.46 -16.17 18.12
N ASP A 161 -13.61 -15.52 18.07
CA ASP A 161 -14.62 -15.68 17.02
C ASP A 161 -15.03 -14.35 16.37
N SER A 162 -14.45 -13.22 16.79
CA SER A 162 -14.82 -11.88 16.33
C SER A 162 -13.61 -10.99 16.10
N VAL A 163 -13.61 -10.30 14.95
CA VAL A 163 -12.58 -9.33 14.56
C VAL A 163 -13.24 -8.02 14.14
N ILE A 164 -12.74 -6.91 14.65
CA ILE A 164 -13.19 -5.57 14.29
C ILE A 164 -12.00 -4.80 13.72
N ILE A 165 -12.16 -4.26 12.52
CA ILE A 165 -11.19 -3.37 11.89
C ILE A 165 -11.84 -2.00 11.72
N THR A 166 -11.26 -1.00 12.36
CA THR A 166 -11.74 0.39 12.32
C THR A 166 -10.70 1.26 11.64
N ILE A 167 -11.09 1.98 10.59
CA ILE A 167 -10.27 3.00 9.94
C ILE A 167 -11.05 4.31 9.98
N ARG A 168 -10.45 5.34 10.55
CA ARG A 168 -11.07 6.66 10.67
C ARG A 168 -10.13 7.77 10.27
N GLU A 169 -10.69 8.70 9.54
CA GLU A 169 -10.07 9.98 9.26
C GLU A 169 -10.56 11.01 10.26
N GLN A 170 -9.68 11.48 11.11
CA GLN A 170 -9.94 12.57 12.05
C GLN A 170 -9.42 13.89 11.48
N PRO A 171 -9.83 15.04 11.99
CA PRO A 171 -9.35 16.34 11.51
C PRO A 171 -7.82 16.48 11.52
N ALA A 172 -7.14 15.92 12.53
CA ALA A 172 -5.69 16.04 12.74
C ALA A 172 -4.87 14.78 12.42
N PHE A 173 -5.50 13.62 12.30
CA PHE A 173 -4.79 12.34 12.14
C PHE A 173 -5.64 11.28 11.46
N TYR A 174 -4.97 10.27 10.90
CA TYR A 174 -5.57 9.03 10.44
C TYR A 174 -5.39 7.95 11.50
N GLN A 175 -6.41 7.13 11.72
CA GLN A 175 -6.42 6.10 12.75
C GLN A 175 -6.75 4.74 12.15
N LEU A 176 -6.01 3.71 12.55
CA LEU A 176 -6.33 2.31 12.30
C LEU A 176 -6.37 1.57 13.63
N VAL A 177 -7.43 0.79 13.83
CA VAL A 177 -7.57 -0.11 14.99
C VAL A 177 -7.95 -1.49 14.48
N ILE A 178 -7.26 -2.51 14.97
CA ILE A 178 -7.59 -3.93 14.74
C ILE A 178 -7.80 -4.55 16.11
N GLU A 179 -8.97 -5.13 16.34
CA GLU A 179 -9.33 -5.79 17.59
C GLU A 179 -9.80 -7.21 17.31
N ASP A 180 -9.32 -8.19 18.06
CA ASP A 180 -9.91 -9.52 18.12
C ASP A 180 -10.24 -9.89 19.58
N ASN A 181 -11.23 -10.76 19.76
CA ASN A 181 -11.71 -11.18 21.07
C ASN A 181 -11.07 -12.50 21.53
N GLY A 182 -9.95 -12.90 20.96
CA GLY A 182 -9.21 -14.09 21.34
C GLY A 182 -7.84 -13.74 21.90
N THR A 183 -7.43 -14.51 22.92
CA THR A 183 -6.05 -14.53 23.38
C THR A 183 -5.60 -15.98 23.49
N ASN A 184 -4.37 -16.26 23.12
CA ASN A 184 -3.81 -17.58 23.29
C ASN A 184 -3.64 -17.85 24.80
N ASN A 185 -4.32 -18.87 25.34
CA ASN A 185 -4.27 -19.26 26.74
C ASN A 185 -2.86 -19.65 27.26
N ASN A 186 -1.89 -19.75 26.36
CA ASN A 186 -0.53 -20.16 26.71
C ASN A 186 0.41 -19.02 27.15
N GLY A 187 -0.09 -17.81 27.35
CA GLY A 187 0.74 -16.68 27.81
C GLY A 187 1.85 -16.27 26.86
N ILE A 188 1.85 -16.83 25.63
CA ILE A 188 2.75 -16.37 24.56
C ILE A 188 2.22 -15.00 24.18
N ILE A 189 2.77 -14.00 24.83
CA ILE A 189 2.65 -12.61 24.43
C ILE A 189 3.10 -12.61 22.96
N TYR A 190 2.33 -11.97 22.09
CA TYR A 190 2.73 -11.63 20.71
C TYR A 190 4.06 -10.81 20.66
N SER A 191 4.80 -10.76 21.79
CA SER A 191 5.76 -9.73 22.15
C SER A 191 7.09 -9.79 21.43
N ASP A 192 7.45 -10.88 20.76
CA ASP A 192 8.78 -11.00 20.14
C ASP A 192 8.76 -11.40 18.66
N GLY A 193 7.62 -11.26 17.99
CA GLY A 193 7.51 -11.55 16.58
C GLY A 193 8.03 -10.38 15.72
N ILE A 194 8.88 -10.69 14.74
CA ILE A 194 9.34 -9.76 13.68
C ILE A 194 8.16 -8.97 13.08
N GLY A 195 6.95 -9.51 13.09
CA GLY A 195 5.74 -8.87 12.57
C GLY A 195 5.32 -7.60 13.31
N LEU A 196 5.26 -7.60 14.64
CA LEU A 196 4.90 -6.42 15.44
C LEU A 196 5.96 -5.33 15.34
N GLU A 197 7.24 -5.70 15.36
CA GLU A 197 8.33 -4.73 15.17
C GLU A 197 8.30 -4.10 13.78
N ASN A 198 8.03 -4.88 12.73
CA ASN A 198 7.87 -4.35 11.37
C ASN A 198 6.68 -3.39 11.26
N MET A 199 5.54 -3.70 11.90
CA MET A 199 4.39 -2.78 11.95
C MET A 199 4.74 -1.48 12.65
N LYS A 200 5.47 -1.55 13.76
CA LYS A 200 5.95 -0.39 14.52
C LYS A 200 6.89 0.47 13.68
N ILE A 201 7.97 -0.09 13.14
CA ILE A 201 8.95 0.63 12.30
C ILE A 201 8.25 1.31 11.12
N ARG A 202 7.33 0.61 10.44
CA ARG A 202 6.56 1.17 9.32
C ARG A 202 5.70 2.36 9.73
N THR A 203 5.07 2.31 10.88
CA THR A 203 4.23 3.39 11.40
C THR A 203 5.06 4.58 11.83
N GLU A 204 6.14 4.35 12.59
CA GLU A 204 7.04 5.38 13.09
C GLU A 204 7.79 6.11 11.96
N SER A 205 8.11 5.42 10.85
CA SER A 205 8.72 6.04 9.66
C SER A 205 7.82 7.11 9.01
N LEU A 206 6.53 7.09 9.28
CA LEU A 206 5.56 8.10 8.85
C LEU A 206 5.22 9.14 9.95
N GLY A 207 6.02 9.18 11.03
CA GLY A 207 5.75 10.05 12.18
C GLY A 207 4.52 9.63 12.98
N GLY A 208 4.09 8.38 12.85
CA GLY A 208 2.93 7.83 13.54
C GLY A 208 3.27 7.18 14.87
N ILE A 209 2.24 6.88 15.64
CA ILE A 209 2.29 6.17 16.90
C ILE A 209 1.72 4.76 16.69
N PHE A 210 2.49 3.75 17.09
CA PHE A 210 2.07 2.35 17.10
C PHE A 210 1.95 1.89 18.57
N LYS A 211 0.83 1.26 18.91
CA LYS A 211 0.63 0.61 20.21
C LYS A 211 -0.11 -0.70 20.01
N TYR A 212 0.17 -1.68 20.84
CA TYR A 212 -0.64 -2.88 20.96
C TYR A 212 -0.94 -3.18 22.41
N TYR A 213 -2.07 -3.82 22.64
CA TYR A 213 -2.56 -4.20 23.96
C TYR A 213 -3.00 -5.66 23.89
N SER A 214 -2.59 -6.42 24.91
CA SER A 214 -3.04 -7.80 25.11
C SER A 214 -3.62 -7.89 26.51
N GLU A 215 -4.93 -8.04 26.59
CA GLU A 215 -5.66 -8.23 27.87
C GLU A 215 -6.36 -9.58 27.83
N LYS A 216 -6.89 -10.03 28.98
CA LYS A 216 -7.67 -11.28 29.03
C LYS A 216 -8.79 -11.24 27.98
N ASN A 217 -8.70 -12.10 26.97
CA ASN A 217 -9.66 -12.25 25.87
C ASN A 217 -9.77 -11.07 24.90
N LYS A 218 -8.73 -10.25 24.74
CA LYS A 218 -8.69 -9.22 23.70
C LYS A 218 -7.26 -8.93 23.27
N PHE A 219 -7.04 -8.87 21.97
CA PHE A 219 -5.83 -8.31 21.40
C PHE A 219 -6.20 -7.09 20.54
N LYS A 220 -5.45 -6.01 20.68
CA LYS A 220 -5.74 -4.76 20.00
C LYS A 220 -4.46 -4.14 19.45
N ILE A 221 -4.45 -3.81 18.18
CA ILE A 221 -3.45 -2.95 17.53
C ILE A 221 -4.07 -1.58 17.34
N PHE A 222 -3.32 -0.54 17.69
CA PHE A 222 -3.71 0.85 17.50
C PHE A 222 -2.61 1.62 16.77
N ILE A 223 -2.99 2.32 15.72
CA ILE A 223 -2.12 3.21 14.93
C ILE A 223 -2.78 4.57 14.80
N SER A 224 -1.96 5.61 14.97
CA SER A 224 -2.35 6.99 14.68
C SER A 224 -1.22 7.69 13.92
N ILE A 225 -1.52 8.27 12.75
CA ILE A 225 -0.57 9.00 11.91
C ILE A 225 -1.09 10.42 11.71
N GLN A 226 -0.31 11.41 12.08
CA GLN A 226 -0.68 12.81 11.95
C GLN A 226 -0.85 13.21 10.48
N LYS A 227 -1.87 14.02 10.19
CA LYS A 227 -1.97 14.70 8.91
C LYS A 227 -0.85 15.74 8.83
N GLN A 228 -0.01 15.63 7.80
CA GLN A 228 0.94 16.71 7.53
C GLN A 228 0.13 17.94 7.19
N GLY A 229 0.16 18.95 8.06
CA GLY A 229 -0.55 20.20 7.86
C GLY A 229 -0.13 20.81 6.52
N ARG A 230 -1.08 21.22 5.68
CA ARG A 230 -0.80 22.26 4.71
C ARG A 230 -0.29 23.45 5.52
N MET A 231 1.00 23.77 5.42
CA MET A 231 1.45 25.09 5.82
C MET A 231 0.63 26.08 4.97
N LEU A 232 -0.18 26.87 5.65
CA LEU A 232 -0.88 28.01 5.09
C LEU A 232 0.11 29.06 4.65
#